data_55618198c01ded3cf55e704b86526b71
#
_entry.id   55618198c01ded3cf55e704b86526b71
#
_cell.length_a   1.000
_cell.length_b   1.000
_cell.length_c   1.000
_cell.angle_alpha   90.00
_cell.angle_beta   90.00
_cell.angle_gamma   90.00
#
_symmetry.space_group_name_H-M   'P 1'
#
loop_
_entity.id
_entity.type
_entity.pdbx_description
1 polymer ?
#
loop_
_entity_poly.entity_id
_entity_poly.type
_entity_poly.pdbx_seq_one_letter_code
_entity_poly.pdbx_strand_id
1 'polypeptide(L)'
;MLKLASFVIISLGISSVQAVEPFRVVLTDVEKNIYRESLNLTSSDITPDCPVSWSVRKYVLHGGKQEGVELVEVDNGKFSLTIVPTRGMSIQQVLMDDLRLGWDSPVKGLVHPKYINLNMRRGLGWLEGFNEYMVRCGLEFFGGPGTDEFVDNTGKKAKMYLTLHGRIGNTPASQVEVVIERQKPYSIRVRGRVDETSMHGPKLELWTEVITIPGSGTFRISDKVTNRSAVEQEFGILYHANYGTPLMEKGAQFIAPVFKVSPINEHSASDISTYNIYRAPMDDFAEQVYCLRLWADENNQTKVMLRNAAADKAVSMAFSTSQLPYFTLWKNPVVYEDGYVTGLEPGTGFPHNRAIERVFDRVPKLAPHQSRLFTIDFTLHLGREQIEAVAREIADIQASRETKVDVDPLPTEKVSLADIAKAARTWKPSYVSWYDKEAPDFTLSDLNGKEHKLSDYRGRNVIIVFWTTWCGPCRKEVPSLIELRNAVDEKDLAILAISNESLELVQKVSSQLGMNYTILLDKDNMPDPFGVMKIFRTTGIPCSFFIDPQGKIKLATSGVVSLKEIKAILKTE
;
A
#
# COMPACT_ATOMS: atom_id res chain seq x y z
N MET A 1 -56.67 -5.40 64.16
CA MET A 1 -55.26 -5.18 64.56
C MET A 1 -54.41 -5.29 63.35
N LEU A 2 -54.17 -4.18 62.66
CA LEU A 2 -53.25 -4.13 61.54
C LEU A 2 -51.85 -3.70 62.05
N LYS A 3 -50.80 -4.53 61.83
CA LYS A 3 -49.39 -4.18 62.10
C LYS A 3 -48.84 -3.41 60.91
N LEU A 4 -48.49 -2.14 61.12
CA LEU A 4 -47.66 -1.36 60.17
C LEU A 4 -46.24 -1.89 60.22
N ALA A 5 -45.69 -2.31 59.07
CA ALA A 5 -44.28 -2.58 58.88
C ALA A 5 -43.61 -1.31 58.37
N SER A 6 -42.67 -0.75 59.15
CA SER A 6 -41.86 0.39 58.77
C SER A 6 -40.76 -0.10 57.82
N PHE A 7 -40.74 0.38 56.58
CA PHE A 7 -39.64 0.22 55.64
C PHE A 7 -38.59 1.31 55.91
N VAL A 8 -37.40 0.91 56.29
CA VAL A 8 -36.23 1.79 56.36
C VAL A 8 -35.63 1.82 54.94
N ILE A 9 -35.75 2.97 54.27
CA ILE A 9 -35.05 3.24 53.01
C ILE A 9 -33.61 3.63 53.33
N ILE A 10 -32.66 2.72 53.10
CA ILE A 10 -31.24 3.06 53.13
C ILE A 10 -30.93 3.71 51.77
N SER A 11 -30.81 5.01 51.73
CA SER A 11 -30.26 5.75 50.58
C SER A 11 -28.77 5.46 50.48
N LEU A 12 -28.36 4.55 49.58
CA LEU A 12 -27.00 4.43 49.13
C LEU A 12 -26.64 5.70 48.35
N GLY A 13 -25.91 6.58 48.99
CA GLY A 13 -25.31 7.77 48.37
C GLY A 13 -24.32 7.30 47.29
N ILE A 14 -24.74 7.29 46.03
CA ILE A 14 -23.82 7.20 44.90
C ILE A 14 -23.06 8.51 44.88
N SER A 15 -21.86 8.50 45.46
CA SER A 15 -20.88 9.58 45.26
C SER A 15 -20.56 9.62 43.77
N SER A 16 -21.14 10.58 43.06
CA SER A 16 -20.70 10.88 41.69
C SER A 16 -19.25 11.33 41.78
N VAL A 17 -18.34 10.48 41.36
CA VAL A 17 -16.93 10.89 41.14
C VAL A 17 -17.02 11.96 40.06
N GLN A 18 -16.89 13.24 40.46
CA GLN A 18 -16.82 14.34 39.51
C GLN A 18 -15.57 14.10 38.65
N ALA A 19 -15.77 13.89 37.34
CA ALA A 19 -14.66 13.74 36.40
C ALA A 19 -13.83 15.05 36.47
N VAL A 20 -12.55 14.91 36.81
CA VAL A 20 -11.64 16.07 36.85
C VAL A 20 -11.37 16.48 35.39
N GLU A 21 -11.72 17.73 35.08
CA GLU A 21 -11.50 18.29 33.75
C GLU A 21 -10.02 18.24 33.37
N PRO A 22 -9.69 17.82 32.11
CA PRO A 22 -8.31 17.80 31.64
C PRO A 22 -7.72 19.20 31.61
N PHE A 23 -6.42 19.30 31.83
CA PHE A 23 -5.70 20.54 31.59
C PHE A 23 -5.61 20.78 30.09
N ARG A 24 -5.90 22.01 29.64
CA ARG A 24 -5.85 22.35 28.21
C ARG A 24 -5.16 23.69 28.03
N VAL A 25 -4.23 23.76 27.08
CA VAL A 25 -3.59 25.03 26.68
C VAL A 25 -3.54 25.10 25.14
N VAL A 26 -4.04 26.21 24.60
CA VAL A 26 -3.98 26.52 23.17
C VAL A 26 -2.64 27.20 22.88
N LEU A 27 -1.90 26.64 21.92
CA LEU A 27 -0.60 27.17 21.45
C LEU A 27 -0.78 28.08 20.24
N THR A 28 -1.65 27.66 19.33
CA THR A 28 -1.97 28.39 18.10
C THR A 28 -3.46 28.26 17.82
N ASP A 29 -4.13 29.35 17.47
CA ASP A 29 -5.50 29.39 16.95
C ASP A 29 -5.62 30.62 16.04
N VAL A 30 -5.57 30.39 14.73
CA VAL A 30 -5.55 31.49 13.75
C VAL A 30 -6.88 32.24 13.70
N GLU A 31 -8.01 31.59 14.02
CA GLU A 31 -9.33 32.24 14.04
C GLU A 31 -9.48 33.21 15.21
N LYS A 32 -8.81 32.92 16.34
CA LYS A 32 -8.83 33.74 17.55
C LYS A 32 -7.60 34.64 17.70
N ASN A 33 -6.68 34.59 16.72
CA ASN A 33 -5.41 35.29 16.79
C ASN A 33 -4.60 34.93 18.06
N ILE A 34 -4.61 33.65 18.43
CA ILE A 34 -3.81 33.16 19.56
C ILE A 34 -2.51 32.58 19.00
N TYR A 35 -1.40 33.00 19.55
CA TYR A 35 -0.08 32.46 19.27
C TYR A 35 0.79 32.53 20.54
N ARG A 36 1.35 31.39 20.94
CA ARG A 36 2.32 31.29 22.02
C ARG A 36 3.67 30.87 21.43
N GLU A 37 4.66 31.71 21.55
CA GLU A 37 6.01 31.47 21.05
C GLU A 37 6.68 30.32 21.81
N SER A 38 6.48 30.26 23.13
CA SER A 38 7.06 29.23 23.99
C SER A 38 6.06 28.67 25.00
N LEU A 39 6.30 27.43 25.41
CA LEU A 39 5.60 26.77 26.51
C LEU A 39 6.56 25.84 27.23
N ASN A 40 6.41 25.74 28.54
CA ASN A 40 7.05 24.68 29.34
C ASN A 40 6.04 24.20 30.40
N LEU A 41 5.70 22.90 30.32
CA LEU A 41 4.82 22.22 31.27
C LEU A 41 5.55 21.01 31.84
N THR A 42 5.37 20.77 33.13
CA THR A 42 5.93 19.61 33.81
C THR A 42 4.87 18.82 34.56
N SER A 43 5.17 17.59 34.89
CA SER A 43 4.28 16.73 35.69
C SER A 43 3.99 17.34 37.06
N SER A 44 4.98 18.00 37.70
CA SER A 44 4.81 18.66 38.99
C SER A 44 3.77 19.79 38.97
N ASP A 45 3.63 20.49 37.84
CA ASP A 45 2.70 21.59 37.69
C ASP A 45 1.25 21.13 37.44
N ILE A 46 1.06 20.03 36.75
CA ILE A 46 -0.24 19.63 36.20
C ILE A 46 -0.77 18.33 36.81
N THR A 47 0.09 17.35 37.05
CA THR A 47 -0.25 16.00 37.54
C THR A 47 0.73 15.59 38.64
N PRO A 48 0.76 16.27 39.81
CA PRO A 48 1.73 15.98 40.86
C PRO A 48 1.64 14.54 41.39
N ASP A 49 0.48 13.90 41.25
CA ASP A 49 0.27 12.51 41.65
C ASP A 49 0.74 11.48 40.60
N CYS A 50 1.22 11.93 39.44
CA CYS A 50 1.77 11.04 38.42
C CYS A 50 3.11 10.47 38.88
N PRO A 51 3.28 9.13 38.93
CA PRO A 51 4.52 8.52 39.43
C PRO A 51 5.71 8.68 38.50
N VAL A 52 5.47 9.12 37.25
CA VAL A 52 6.49 9.31 36.21
C VAL A 52 6.58 10.79 35.89
N SER A 53 7.78 11.35 35.93
CA SER A 53 8.04 12.69 35.48
C SER A 53 7.90 12.79 33.97
N TRP A 54 7.23 13.84 33.50
CA TRP A 54 7.06 14.16 32.09
C TRP A 54 7.16 15.67 31.87
N SER A 55 7.44 16.06 30.62
CA SER A 55 7.41 17.47 30.22
C SER A 55 6.86 17.66 28.81
N VAL A 56 6.30 18.86 28.56
CA VAL A 56 5.94 19.34 27.22
C VAL A 56 6.51 20.72 27.02
N ARG A 57 7.32 20.89 25.98
CA ARG A 57 7.95 22.18 25.64
C ARG A 57 7.57 22.60 24.23
N LYS A 58 7.27 23.90 24.05
CA LYS A 58 7.18 24.53 22.72
C LYS A 58 8.28 25.55 22.56
N TYR A 59 8.89 25.60 21.40
CA TYR A 59 9.85 26.64 21.01
C TYR A 59 9.87 26.78 19.48
N VAL A 60 10.48 27.89 19.02
CA VAL A 60 10.61 28.24 17.60
C VAL A 60 12.09 28.21 17.22
N LEU A 61 12.38 27.64 16.06
CA LEU A 61 13.73 27.61 15.50
C LEU A 61 14.04 28.90 14.75
N HIS A 62 15.30 29.31 14.84
CA HIS A 62 15.79 30.52 14.20
C HIS A 62 16.98 30.24 13.27
N GLY A 63 17.14 31.09 12.27
CA GLY A 63 18.24 31.09 11.32
C GLY A 63 18.10 30.14 10.14
N GLY A 64 18.62 30.49 8.99
CA GLY A 64 18.60 29.70 7.77
C GLY A 64 17.18 29.34 7.31
N LYS A 65 17.03 28.14 6.71
CA LYS A 65 15.73 27.66 6.22
C LYS A 65 14.78 27.20 7.34
N GLN A 66 15.28 27.06 8.56
CA GLN A 66 14.45 26.69 9.72
C GLN A 66 13.78 27.89 10.38
N GLU A 67 14.06 29.13 9.95
CA GLU A 67 13.51 30.35 10.55
C GLU A 67 11.99 30.31 10.63
N GLY A 68 11.45 30.31 11.87
CA GLY A 68 10.03 30.27 12.17
C GLY A 68 9.42 28.86 12.22
N VAL A 69 10.21 27.79 12.16
CA VAL A 69 9.70 26.42 12.36
C VAL A 69 9.41 26.21 13.85
N GLU A 70 8.17 25.82 14.16
CA GLU A 70 7.71 25.52 15.50
C GLU A 70 7.93 24.06 15.85
N LEU A 71 8.34 23.79 17.07
CA LEU A 71 8.50 22.47 17.64
C LEU A 71 7.69 22.33 18.93
N VAL A 72 7.04 21.15 19.07
CA VAL A 72 6.46 20.72 20.35
C VAL A 72 7.14 19.42 20.73
N GLU A 73 7.94 19.46 21.77
CA GLU A 73 8.65 18.31 22.31
C GLU A 73 7.90 17.76 23.52
N VAL A 74 7.68 16.44 23.53
CA VAL A 74 7.04 15.70 24.61
C VAL A 74 8.04 14.68 25.13
N ASP A 75 8.41 14.80 26.39
CA ASP A 75 9.12 13.76 27.14
C ASP A 75 8.12 13.08 28.07
N ASN A 76 7.88 11.78 27.87
CA ASN A 76 6.94 11.03 28.69
C ASN A 76 7.60 10.25 29.83
N GLY A 77 8.90 10.50 30.08
CA GLY A 77 9.70 9.84 31.09
C GLY A 77 10.28 8.48 30.65
N LYS A 78 9.96 8.00 29.45
CA LYS A 78 10.56 6.82 28.84
C LYS A 78 11.15 7.11 27.47
N PHE A 79 10.52 7.94 26.69
CA PHE A 79 11.03 8.45 25.41
C PHE A 79 10.67 9.92 25.26
N SER A 80 11.40 10.61 24.42
CA SER A 80 11.03 11.93 23.91
C SER A 80 10.62 11.86 22.45
N LEU A 81 9.64 12.68 22.05
CA LEU A 81 9.23 12.85 20.66
C LEU A 81 9.10 14.33 20.31
N THR A 82 9.41 14.70 19.09
CA THR A 82 9.37 16.08 18.60
C THR A 82 8.37 16.20 17.46
N ILE A 83 7.31 16.97 17.68
CA ILE A 83 6.26 17.28 16.70
C ILE A 83 6.58 18.61 16.04
N VAL A 84 6.26 18.74 14.73
CA VAL A 84 6.52 19.93 13.93
C VAL A 84 5.20 20.52 13.41
N PRO A 85 4.53 21.42 14.16
CA PRO A 85 3.27 22.03 13.74
C PRO A 85 3.36 22.74 12.40
N THR A 86 4.48 23.40 12.12
CA THR A 86 4.75 24.11 10.85
C THR A 86 4.82 23.16 9.64
N ARG A 87 5.05 21.87 9.88
CA ARG A 87 5.17 20.82 8.86
C ARG A 87 4.03 19.79 8.97
N GLY A 88 2.76 20.24 8.94
CA GLY A 88 1.59 19.37 8.96
C GLY A 88 1.48 18.46 10.17
N MET A 89 1.98 18.90 11.32
CA MET A 89 2.05 18.09 12.56
C MET A 89 2.88 16.79 12.37
N SER A 90 3.91 16.82 11.53
CA SER A 90 4.84 15.70 11.36
C SER A 90 5.63 15.43 12.66
N ILE A 91 6.25 14.27 12.76
CA ILE A 91 7.14 13.91 13.86
C ILE A 91 8.57 13.91 13.34
N GLN A 92 9.43 14.76 13.91
CA GLN A 92 10.82 14.89 13.50
C GLN A 92 11.65 13.67 13.91
N GLN A 93 11.51 13.26 15.17
CA GLN A 93 12.23 12.12 15.74
C GLN A 93 11.55 11.62 17.02
N VAL A 94 11.89 10.39 17.39
CA VAL A 94 11.57 9.80 18.70
C VAL A 94 12.85 9.18 19.26
N LEU A 95 13.17 9.42 20.52
CA LEU A 95 14.39 8.97 21.17
C LEU A 95 14.03 8.20 22.44
N MET A 96 14.50 6.97 22.57
CA MET A 96 14.40 6.13 23.77
C MET A 96 15.76 5.45 24.01
N ASP A 97 16.47 5.91 25.02
CA ASP A 97 17.86 5.49 25.26
C ASP A 97 18.71 5.64 23.99
N ASP A 98 19.29 4.55 23.47
CA ASP A 98 20.07 4.52 22.24
C ASP A 98 19.26 4.14 20.99
N LEU A 99 17.94 4.01 21.12
CA LEU A 99 17.02 3.78 20.01
C LEU A 99 16.48 5.10 19.49
N ARG A 100 16.80 5.41 18.23
CA ARG A 100 16.26 6.56 17.50
C ARG A 100 15.30 6.11 16.43
N LEU A 101 14.09 6.66 16.40
CA LEU A 101 13.22 6.66 15.23
C LEU A 101 13.46 7.95 14.46
N GLY A 102 13.90 7.83 13.22
CA GLY A 102 14.35 8.90 12.35
C GLY A 102 15.52 8.44 11.49
N TRP A 103 16.11 9.34 10.73
CA TRP A 103 17.18 9.06 9.79
C TRP A 103 18.09 10.27 9.55
N ASP A 104 19.23 10.06 8.91
CA ASP A 104 20.19 11.11 8.60
C ASP A 104 20.02 11.58 7.16
N SER A 105 19.00 12.42 6.96
CA SER A 105 18.72 13.01 5.66
C SER A 105 19.87 13.88 5.14
N PRO A 106 20.13 13.90 3.83
CA PRO A 106 20.97 14.91 3.18
C PRO A 106 20.44 16.35 3.41
N VAL A 107 19.13 16.49 3.64
CA VAL A 107 18.49 17.78 4.00
C VAL A 107 18.76 18.04 5.49
N LYS A 108 19.81 18.80 5.77
CA LYS A 108 20.21 19.13 7.15
C LYS A 108 19.34 20.27 7.71
N GLY A 109 18.84 20.05 8.92
CA GLY A 109 17.93 20.99 9.60
C GLY A 109 16.52 20.99 9.01
N LEU A 110 15.56 21.42 9.81
CA LEU A 110 14.17 21.55 9.39
C LEU A 110 13.99 22.69 8.38
N VAL A 111 13.17 22.47 7.37
CA VAL A 111 12.91 23.47 6.34
C VAL A 111 11.50 24.01 6.49
N HIS A 112 11.37 25.33 6.71
CA HIS A 112 10.07 25.98 6.75
C HIS A 112 9.38 25.87 5.36
N PRO A 113 8.08 25.52 5.27
CA PRO A 113 7.38 25.34 4.01
C PRO A 113 7.48 26.51 3.02
N LYS A 114 7.66 27.74 3.52
CA LYS A 114 7.86 28.94 2.66
C LYS A 114 9.08 28.85 1.73
N TYR A 115 10.04 27.97 2.02
CA TYR A 115 11.23 27.75 1.22
C TYR A 115 11.11 26.53 0.29
N ILE A 116 9.97 25.81 0.32
CA ILE A 116 9.75 24.60 -0.46
C ILE A 116 8.81 24.92 -1.62
N ASN A 117 9.30 24.75 -2.85
CA ASN A 117 8.47 24.83 -4.03
C ASN A 117 8.17 23.40 -4.53
N LEU A 118 6.98 22.88 -4.23
CA LEU A 118 6.57 21.53 -4.58
C LEU A 118 6.68 21.22 -6.09
N ASN A 119 6.61 22.23 -6.96
CA ASN A 119 6.70 22.05 -8.40
C ASN A 119 8.14 21.90 -8.94
N MET A 120 9.16 22.13 -8.11
CA MET A 120 10.56 21.98 -8.53
C MET A 120 10.83 20.56 -9.05
N ARG A 121 11.80 20.42 -9.96
CA ARG A 121 12.21 19.13 -10.55
C ARG A 121 11.02 18.29 -11.03
N ARG A 122 10.08 18.93 -11.75
CA ARG A 122 8.87 18.25 -12.25
C ARG A 122 8.04 17.60 -11.14
N GLY A 123 7.77 18.37 -10.09
CA GLY A 123 6.91 17.95 -8.97
C GLY A 123 7.60 17.21 -7.84
N LEU A 124 8.94 17.15 -7.84
CA LEU A 124 9.73 16.49 -6.79
C LEU A 124 10.18 17.44 -5.66
N GLY A 125 9.69 18.68 -5.64
CA GLY A 125 10.10 19.68 -4.65
C GLY A 125 9.79 19.32 -3.19
N TRP A 126 8.91 18.38 -2.95
CA TRP A 126 8.64 17.81 -1.62
C TRP A 126 9.92 17.28 -0.96
N LEU A 127 10.85 16.71 -1.74
CA LEU A 127 12.14 16.18 -1.28
C LEU A 127 13.08 17.27 -0.73
N GLU A 128 12.87 18.56 -1.06
CA GLU A 128 13.71 19.65 -0.55
C GLU A 128 13.53 19.91 0.95
N GLY A 129 12.48 19.35 1.56
CA GLY A 129 12.23 19.42 2.99
C GLY A 129 12.20 18.05 3.69
N PHE A 130 12.48 16.96 2.98
CA PHE A 130 12.27 15.61 3.49
C PHE A 130 13.36 15.17 4.47
N ASN A 131 13.06 15.22 5.76
CA ASN A 131 13.96 14.79 6.84
C ASN A 131 13.25 14.36 8.12
N GLU A 132 11.93 14.26 8.12
CA GLU A 132 11.16 13.84 9.28
C GLU A 132 11.22 12.32 9.49
N TYR A 133 11.05 11.90 10.75
CA TYR A 133 10.77 10.50 11.09
C TYR A 133 9.44 10.05 10.48
N MET A 134 8.36 10.81 10.69
CA MET A 134 7.05 10.50 10.13
C MET A 134 6.40 11.76 9.58
N VAL A 135 6.07 11.72 8.30
CA VAL A 135 5.35 12.78 7.61
C VAL A 135 4.11 12.19 6.93
N ARG A 136 2.99 12.93 6.99
CA ARG A 136 1.78 12.56 6.26
C ARG A 136 1.87 13.00 4.82
N CYS A 137 1.48 12.11 3.92
CA CYS A 137 1.29 12.39 2.51
C CYS A 137 -0.21 12.47 2.23
N GLY A 138 -0.66 13.45 1.49
CA GLY A 138 -2.10 13.71 1.24
C GLY A 138 -2.38 15.21 1.18
N LEU A 139 -3.63 15.65 1.43
CA LEU A 139 -4.89 14.89 1.60
C LEU A 139 -5.64 14.76 0.28
N GLU A 140 -5.56 15.77 -0.61
CA GLU A 140 -6.19 15.71 -1.94
C GLU A 140 -5.63 14.56 -2.77
N PHE A 141 -4.33 14.33 -2.67
CA PHE A 141 -3.61 13.25 -3.35
C PHE A 141 -2.28 12.96 -2.64
N PHE A 142 -1.72 11.79 -2.88
CA PHE A 142 -0.34 11.43 -2.56
C PHE A 142 0.24 10.54 -3.66
N GLY A 143 1.48 10.09 -3.48
CA GLY A 143 2.20 9.23 -4.42
C GLY A 143 2.98 10.00 -5.46
N GLY A 144 3.33 9.35 -6.57
CA GLY A 144 4.21 9.88 -7.59
C GLY A 144 3.66 11.09 -8.34
N PRO A 145 4.52 12.01 -8.78
CA PRO A 145 4.10 13.16 -9.57
C PRO A 145 3.59 12.74 -10.95
N GLY A 146 2.74 13.54 -11.56
CA GLY A 146 2.23 13.30 -12.92
C GLY A 146 0.92 14.00 -13.22
N THR A 147 0.45 13.83 -14.44
CA THR A 147 -0.80 14.45 -14.90
C THR A 147 -2.01 13.69 -14.38
N ASP A 148 -3.01 14.43 -13.93
CA ASP A 148 -4.32 13.92 -13.56
C ASP A 148 -5.43 14.78 -14.17
N GLU A 149 -6.64 14.26 -14.23
CA GLU A 149 -7.82 14.96 -14.70
C GLU A 149 -8.71 15.40 -13.54
N PHE A 150 -9.29 16.59 -13.65
CA PHE A 150 -10.25 17.12 -12.69
C PHE A 150 -11.34 17.89 -13.42
N VAL A 151 -12.41 18.25 -12.70
CA VAL A 151 -13.45 19.15 -13.23
C VAL A 151 -13.14 20.57 -12.76
N ASP A 152 -12.95 21.49 -13.69
CA ASP A 152 -12.63 22.90 -13.40
C ASP A 152 -13.86 23.69 -12.91
N ASN A 153 -13.64 24.95 -12.59
CA ASN A 153 -14.70 25.86 -12.12
C ASN A 153 -15.77 26.20 -13.17
N THR A 154 -15.59 25.78 -14.42
CA THR A 154 -16.59 25.92 -15.49
C THR A 154 -17.36 24.63 -15.75
N GLY A 155 -17.09 23.56 -14.97
CA GLY A 155 -17.69 22.24 -15.14
C GLY A 155 -17.08 21.41 -16.27
N LYS A 156 -15.94 21.81 -16.82
CA LYS A 156 -15.24 21.09 -17.90
C LYS A 156 -14.10 20.24 -17.35
N LYS A 157 -13.82 19.14 -18.06
CA LYS A 157 -12.62 18.36 -17.81
C LYS A 157 -11.37 19.19 -18.14
N ALA A 158 -10.45 19.24 -17.20
CA ALA A 158 -9.17 19.91 -17.30
C ALA A 158 -8.06 19.00 -16.77
N LYS A 159 -6.81 19.34 -17.04
CA LYS A 159 -5.65 18.59 -16.56
C LYS A 159 -4.91 19.41 -15.51
N MET A 160 -4.44 18.75 -14.47
CA MET A 160 -3.54 19.30 -13.47
C MET A 160 -2.29 18.42 -13.35
N TYR A 161 -1.19 19.02 -12.91
CA TYR A 161 0.02 18.27 -12.60
C TYR A 161 0.11 18.08 -11.10
N LEU A 162 0.09 16.83 -10.65
CA LEU A 162 0.24 16.46 -9.24
C LEU A 162 1.72 16.43 -8.87
N THR A 163 2.03 16.92 -7.69
CA THR A 163 3.39 16.86 -7.12
C THR A 163 3.55 15.60 -6.27
N LEU A 164 4.78 15.23 -5.94
CA LEU A 164 5.09 14.12 -5.05
C LEU A 164 4.38 14.30 -3.69
N HIS A 165 3.67 13.29 -3.23
CA HIS A 165 3.09 13.13 -1.89
C HIS A 165 2.11 14.22 -1.41
N GLY A 166 1.67 15.12 -2.30
CA GLY A 166 0.69 16.15 -1.95
C GLY A 166 1.24 17.28 -1.08
N ARG A 167 0.35 17.94 -0.33
CA ARG A 167 0.68 19.21 0.33
C ARG A 167 0.63 19.17 1.85
N ILE A 168 -0.08 18.21 2.45
CA ILE A 168 -0.38 18.22 3.88
C ILE A 168 0.86 18.29 4.77
N GLY A 169 1.94 17.58 4.42
CA GLY A 169 3.23 17.61 5.14
C GLY A 169 3.97 18.95 5.06
N ASN A 170 3.54 19.85 4.18
CA ASN A 170 4.09 21.19 3.99
C ASN A 170 3.07 22.30 4.30
N THR A 171 1.99 21.98 5.01
CA THR A 171 0.94 22.94 5.41
C THR A 171 1.02 23.17 6.92
N PRO A 172 1.27 24.40 7.39
CA PRO A 172 1.28 24.70 8.82
C PRO A 172 -0.08 24.47 9.46
N ALA A 173 -0.08 23.99 10.70
CA ALA A 173 -1.30 23.80 11.48
C ALA A 173 -1.95 25.15 11.82
N SER A 174 -3.27 25.25 11.61
CA SER A 174 -4.08 26.42 11.92
C SER A 174 -4.54 26.47 13.38
N GLN A 175 -4.57 25.33 14.06
CA GLN A 175 -4.79 25.20 15.49
C GLN A 175 -3.82 24.18 16.07
N VAL A 176 -3.28 24.48 17.27
CA VAL A 176 -2.43 23.56 18.03
C VAL A 176 -2.76 23.72 19.50
N GLU A 177 -2.97 22.61 20.19
CA GLU A 177 -3.23 22.60 21.64
C GLU A 177 -2.57 21.40 22.32
N VAL A 178 -2.28 21.55 23.61
CA VAL A 178 -1.86 20.45 24.49
C VAL A 178 -2.99 20.17 25.47
N VAL A 179 -3.34 18.88 25.59
CA VAL A 179 -4.38 18.40 26.51
C VAL A 179 -3.77 17.30 27.39
N ILE A 180 -3.91 17.43 28.70
CA ILE A 180 -3.33 16.48 29.66
C ILE A 180 -4.42 16.02 30.62
N GLU A 181 -4.64 14.70 30.69
CA GLU A 181 -5.54 14.12 31.68
C GLU A 181 -4.93 14.22 33.07
N ARG A 182 -5.68 14.79 34.02
CA ARG A 182 -5.22 14.99 35.41
C ARG A 182 -5.37 13.76 36.30
N GLN A 183 -6.01 12.72 35.77
CA GLN A 183 -6.20 11.42 36.43
C GLN A 183 -5.58 10.31 35.58
N LYS A 184 -5.34 9.16 36.20
CA LYS A 184 -4.87 7.98 35.45
C LYS A 184 -5.71 7.75 34.21
N PRO A 185 -5.08 7.48 33.04
CA PRO A 185 -3.65 7.15 32.86
C PRO A 185 -2.72 8.37 32.66
N TYR A 186 -3.16 9.61 32.94
CA TYR A 186 -2.40 10.86 32.76
C TYR A 186 -1.97 11.13 31.32
N SER A 187 -2.79 10.74 30.34
CA SER A 187 -2.42 10.83 28.92
C SER A 187 -2.07 12.28 28.52
N ILE A 188 -0.98 12.41 27.77
CA ILE A 188 -0.51 13.64 27.17
C ILE A 188 -0.90 13.61 25.70
N ARG A 189 -1.62 14.63 25.21
CA ARG A 189 -2.06 14.77 23.82
C ARG A 189 -1.61 16.09 23.25
N VAL A 190 -0.94 16.05 22.12
CA VAL A 190 -0.69 17.23 21.29
C VAL A 190 -1.61 17.12 20.07
N ARG A 191 -2.52 18.08 19.94
CA ARG A 191 -3.53 18.11 18.87
C ARG A 191 -3.26 19.25 17.91
N GLY A 192 -3.51 19.03 16.62
CA GLY A 192 -3.41 20.08 15.62
C GLY A 192 -4.48 19.93 14.53
N ARG A 193 -4.91 21.07 14.00
CA ARG A 193 -5.75 21.14 12.80
C ARG A 193 -4.91 21.63 11.63
N VAL A 194 -4.96 20.90 10.53
CA VAL A 194 -4.31 21.27 9.28
C VAL A 194 -5.37 21.31 8.19
N ASP A 195 -5.47 22.45 7.49
CA ASP A 195 -6.51 22.70 6.51
C ASP A 195 -5.92 22.68 5.11
N GLU A 196 -6.36 21.74 4.28
CA GLU A 196 -6.07 21.70 2.86
C GLU A 196 -7.30 22.18 2.09
N THR A 197 -7.40 23.49 1.92
CA THR A 197 -8.60 24.14 1.38
C THR A 197 -8.27 25.10 0.26
N SER A 198 -9.12 25.12 -0.78
CA SER A 198 -9.03 26.02 -1.89
C SER A 198 -10.43 26.38 -2.39
N MET A 199 -10.60 27.57 -3.00
CA MET A 199 -11.91 28.04 -3.49
C MET A 199 -12.52 27.06 -4.52
N HIS A 200 -11.77 26.64 -5.51
CA HIS A 200 -12.17 25.70 -6.56
C HIS A 200 -11.44 24.36 -6.50
N GLY A 201 -10.97 23.98 -5.33
CA GLY A 201 -10.25 22.74 -5.07
C GLY A 201 -10.76 22.03 -3.84
N PRO A 202 -9.91 21.23 -3.19
CA PRO A 202 -10.27 20.47 -2.01
C PRO A 202 -10.72 21.37 -0.86
N LYS A 203 -11.54 20.83 0.01
CA LYS A 203 -11.93 21.41 1.30
C LYS A 203 -11.83 20.31 2.34
N LEU A 204 -10.61 19.86 2.58
CA LEU A 204 -10.28 18.78 3.49
C LEU A 204 -9.66 19.34 4.77
N GLU A 205 -10.14 18.89 5.90
CA GLU A 205 -9.64 19.24 7.22
C GLU A 205 -9.06 17.98 7.88
N LEU A 206 -7.86 18.09 8.40
CA LEU A 206 -7.22 17.07 9.21
C LEU A 206 -7.17 17.56 10.67
N TRP A 207 -7.84 16.85 11.57
CA TRP A 207 -7.52 16.90 12.99
C TRP A 207 -6.61 15.73 13.33
N THR A 208 -5.46 16.01 13.89
CA THR A 208 -4.48 15.02 14.29
C THR A 208 -4.18 15.12 15.78
N GLU A 209 -4.00 13.97 16.42
CA GLU A 209 -3.59 13.87 17.82
C GLU A 209 -2.39 12.91 17.92
N VAL A 210 -1.33 13.36 18.58
CA VAL A 210 -0.24 12.50 19.03
C VAL A 210 -0.43 12.30 20.53
N ILE A 211 -0.59 11.04 20.94
CA ILE A 211 -1.02 10.66 22.30
C ILE A 211 0.01 9.71 22.89
N THR A 212 0.44 9.99 24.12
CA THR A 212 1.26 9.06 24.91
C THR A 212 0.84 9.04 26.36
N ILE A 213 1.26 8.01 27.08
CA ILE A 213 1.05 7.85 28.53
C ILE A 213 2.42 7.91 29.20
N PRO A 214 2.60 8.66 30.30
CA PRO A 214 3.85 8.71 31.04
C PRO A 214 4.38 7.32 31.38
N GLY A 215 5.66 7.06 31.05
CA GLY A 215 6.34 5.78 31.26
C GLY A 215 6.01 4.68 30.25
N SER A 216 5.10 4.92 29.30
CA SER A 216 4.80 3.97 28.20
C SER A 216 5.88 4.01 27.13
N GLY A 217 6.18 2.85 26.51
CA GLY A 217 7.00 2.76 25.30
C GLY A 217 6.20 3.00 24.01
N THR A 218 4.93 3.42 24.09
CA THR A 218 4.01 3.57 22.96
C THR A 218 3.52 4.99 22.81
N PHE A 219 3.43 5.47 21.58
CA PHE A 219 2.63 6.64 21.23
C PHE A 219 1.64 6.28 20.13
N ARG A 220 0.50 6.95 20.12
CA ARG A 220 -0.58 6.79 19.14
C ARG A 220 -0.71 8.04 18.29
N ILE A 221 -0.90 7.85 17.00
CA ILE A 221 -1.42 8.87 16.09
C ILE A 221 -2.90 8.57 15.88
N SER A 222 -3.73 9.60 16.03
CA SER A 222 -5.17 9.54 15.75
C SER A 222 -5.55 10.70 14.85
N ASP A 223 -5.87 10.40 13.60
CA ASP A 223 -6.14 11.37 12.54
C ASP A 223 -7.59 11.28 12.10
N LYS A 224 -8.30 12.40 12.09
CA LYS A 224 -9.64 12.52 11.55
C LYS A 224 -9.64 13.45 10.34
N VAL A 225 -9.86 12.88 9.16
CA VAL A 225 -10.02 13.63 7.90
C VAL A 225 -11.49 13.90 7.67
N THR A 226 -11.86 15.16 7.43
CA THR A 226 -13.23 15.62 7.21
C THR A 226 -13.35 16.34 5.87
N ASN A 227 -14.34 15.98 5.07
CA ASN A 227 -14.75 16.76 3.92
C ASN A 227 -15.63 17.95 4.38
N ARG A 228 -15.14 19.17 4.23
CA ARG A 228 -15.85 20.41 4.60
C ARG A 228 -16.67 21.01 3.45
N SER A 229 -16.72 20.34 2.30
CA SER A 229 -17.48 20.82 1.14
C SER A 229 -18.91 20.27 1.12
N ALA A 230 -19.72 20.87 0.25
CA ALA A 230 -21.10 20.43 -0.03
C ALA A 230 -21.19 19.32 -1.09
N VAL A 231 -20.04 18.83 -1.60
CA VAL A 231 -19.96 17.78 -2.62
C VAL A 231 -19.04 16.65 -2.16
N GLU A 232 -19.19 15.46 -2.74
CA GLU A 232 -18.27 14.35 -2.51
C GLU A 232 -16.87 14.73 -2.95
N GLN A 233 -15.85 14.34 -2.17
CA GLN A 233 -14.44 14.60 -2.45
C GLN A 233 -13.63 13.31 -2.41
N GLU A 234 -12.77 13.13 -3.38
CA GLU A 234 -11.67 12.17 -3.30
C GLU A 234 -10.65 12.65 -2.26
N PHE A 235 -10.05 11.71 -1.58
CA PHE A 235 -8.96 12.01 -0.65
C PHE A 235 -7.99 10.82 -0.58
N GLY A 236 -6.85 11.04 0.04
CA GLY A 236 -5.91 9.97 0.35
C GLY A 236 -4.99 10.37 1.49
N ILE A 237 -4.57 9.39 2.27
CA ILE A 237 -3.57 9.57 3.32
C ILE A 237 -2.61 8.38 3.32
N LEU A 238 -1.32 8.69 3.44
CA LEU A 238 -0.25 7.73 3.63
C LEU A 238 0.68 8.26 4.72
N TYR A 239 1.09 7.39 5.63
CA TYR A 239 1.98 7.71 6.75
C TYR A 239 3.39 7.27 6.39
N HIS A 240 4.22 8.20 5.96
CA HIS A 240 5.59 7.93 5.53
C HIS A 240 6.52 7.93 6.74
N ALA A 241 6.66 6.79 7.41
CA ALA A 241 7.52 6.63 8.58
C ALA A 241 8.90 6.12 8.18
N ASN A 242 9.95 6.91 8.48
CA ASN A 242 11.30 6.79 7.95
C ASN A 242 12.28 6.32 9.02
N TYR A 243 13.04 5.30 8.70
CA TYR A 243 13.97 4.66 9.64
C TYR A 243 15.35 4.54 9.02
N GLY A 244 16.33 5.15 9.68
CA GLY A 244 17.75 4.95 9.45
C GLY A 244 18.39 4.13 10.57
N THR A 245 19.68 4.34 10.80
CA THR A 245 20.42 3.79 11.94
C THR A 245 19.82 4.29 13.26
N PRO A 246 19.67 3.42 14.31
CA PRO A 246 20.22 2.09 14.45
C PRO A 246 19.31 0.94 14.00
N LEU A 247 18.11 1.20 13.51
CA LEU A 247 17.17 0.15 13.10
C LEU A 247 17.49 -0.39 11.71
N MET A 248 17.83 0.48 10.76
CA MET A 248 18.24 0.07 9.42
C MET A 248 19.74 -0.16 9.37
N GLU A 249 20.14 -1.40 9.12
CA GLU A 249 21.52 -1.85 8.94
C GLU A 249 21.54 -3.13 8.11
N LYS A 250 22.74 -3.60 7.71
CA LYS A 250 22.86 -4.90 7.02
C LYS A 250 22.33 -6.02 7.90
N GLY A 251 21.34 -6.78 7.39
CA GLY A 251 20.71 -7.89 8.09
C GLY A 251 19.51 -7.48 8.94
N ALA A 252 19.16 -6.21 9.04
CA ALA A 252 17.90 -5.76 9.60
C ALA A 252 16.72 -6.36 8.83
N GLN A 253 15.58 -6.51 9.48
CA GLN A 253 14.42 -7.22 8.91
C GLN A 253 13.12 -6.45 9.13
N PHE A 254 12.34 -6.36 8.05
CA PHE A 254 10.94 -6.05 8.10
C PHE A 254 10.11 -7.33 8.30
N ILE A 255 9.28 -7.37 9.34
CA ILE A 255 8.45 -8.52 9.71
C ILE A 255 6.99 -8.06 9.67
N ALA A 256 6.17 -8.76 8.90
CA ALA A 256 4.77 -8.44 8.72
C ALA A 256 3.96 -9.68 8.33
N PRO A 257 2.65 -9.75 8.63
CA PRO A 257 1.77 -10.83 8.20
C PRO A 257 1.31 -10.55 6.76
N VAL A 258 2.15 -10.87 5.78
CA VAL A 258 1.93 -10.48 4.38
C VAL A 258 0.96 -11.42 3.68
N PHE A 259 -0.16 -10.89 3.20
CA PHE A 259 -1.06 -11.57 2.28
C PHE A 259 -0.48 -11.60 0.86
N LYS A 260 -0.07 -10.41 0.38
CA LYS A 260 0.45 -10.26 -0.98
C LYS A 260 1.54 -9.18 -1.00
N VAL A 261 2.60 -9.42 -1.76
CA VAL A 261 3.64 -8.43 -2.07
C VAL A 261 3.84 -8.36 -3.57
N SER A 262 3.88 -7.13 -4.11
CA SER A 262 4.13 -6.85 -5.53
C SER A 262 5.20 -5.76 -5.66
N PRO A 263 6.18 -5.87 -6.55
CA PRO A 263 7.12 -4.80 -6.80
C PRO A 263 6.41 -3.67 -7.56
N ILE A 264 6.84 -2.41 -7.35
CA ILE A 264 6.23 -1.27 -8.05
C ILE A 264 6.72 -1.15 -9.50
N ASN A 265 7.93 -1.61 -9.78
CA ASN A 265 8.60 -1.53 -11.10
C ASN A 265 9.56 -2.71 -11.30
N GLU A 266 10.16 -2.81 -12.48
CA GLU A 266 11.10 -3.89 -12.85
C GLU A 266 12.36 -3.88 -11.95
N HIS A 267 12.83 -2.70 -11.52
CA HIS A 267 13.97 -2.63 -10.62
C HIS A 267 13.65 -3.24 -9.26
N SER A 268 12.47 -2.95 -8.69
CA SER A 268 12.00 -3.58 -7.45
C SER A 268 11.75 -5.09 -7.63
N ALA A 269 11.33 -5.53 -8.83
CA ALA A 269 11.09 -6.94 -9.14
C ALA A 269 12.37 -7.78 -9.06
N SER A 270 13.52 -7.22 -9.40
CA SER A 270 14.81 -7.94 -9.40
C SER A 270 15.22 -8.49 -8.02
N ASP A 271 14.75 -7.86 -6.94
CA ASP A 271 15.08 -8.22 -5.54
C ASP A 271 13.86 -8.68 -4.73
N ILE A 272 12.76 -9.03 -5.38
CA ILE A 272 11.49 -9.39 -4.70
C ILE A 272 11.65 -10.53 -3.69
N SER A 273 12.56 -11.46 -3.92
CA SER A 273 12.81 -12.59 -3.00
C SER A 273 13.43 -12.17 -1.66
N THR A 274 14.01 -10.99 -1.58
CA THR A 274 14.65 -10.44 -0.37
C THR A 274 14.08 -9.07 0.03
N TYR A 275 12.84 -8.78 -0.38
CA TYR A 275 12.19 -7.49 -0.15
C TYR A 275 12.21 -7.07 1.31
N ASN A 276 12.13 -8.01 2.25
CA ASN A 276 12.02 -7.80 3.69
C ASN A 276 13.37 -7.83 4.45
N ILE A 277 14.50 -7.97 3.74
CA ILE A 277 15.85 -7.98 4.34
C ILE A 277 16.62 -6.76 3.83
N TYR A 278 17.32 -6.07 4.74
CA TYR A 278 18.09 -4.88 4.40
C TYR A 278 19.55 -5.20 4.11
N ARG A 279 20.11 -4.46 3.14
CA ARG A 279 21.52 -4.53 2.73
C ARG A 279 22.33 -3.48 3.46
N ALA A 280 23.67 -3.63 3.43
CA ALA A 280 24.59 -2.56 3.77
C ALA A 280 24.41 -1.38 2.79
N PRO A 281 24.86 -0.17 3.16
CA PRO A 281 24.91 0.96 2.23
C PRO A 281 25.65 0.59 0.92
N MET A 282 25.11 1.05 -0.21
CA MET A 282 25.62 0.76 -1.55
C MET A 282 25.73 2.05 -2.37
N ASP A 283 26.83 2.20 -3.10
CA ASP A 283 26.97 3.26 -4.10
C ASP A 283 25.96 3.03 -5.24
N ASP A 284 25.47 4.12 -5.84
CA ASP A 284 24.61 4.12 -7.03
C ASP A 284 23.33 3.25 -6.92
N PHE A 285 22.84 3.02 -5.69
CA PHE A 285 21.60 2.27 -5.50
C PHE A 285 20.38 3.09 -5.94
N ALA A 286 19.55 2.51 -6.81
CA ALA A 286 18.22 3.06 -7.07
C ALA A 286 17.21 2.53 -6.05
N GLU A 287 16.30 3.39 -5.59
CA GLU A 287 15.26 3.01 -4.62
C GLU A 287 14.40 1.84 -5.09
N GLN A 288 14.01 1.01 -4.15
CA GLN A 288 13.07 -0.09 -4.39
C GLN A 288 11.79 0.12 -3.58
N VAL A 289 10.65 -0.13 -4.21
CA VAL A 289 9.33 0.03 -3.60
C VAL A 289 8.53 -1.25 -3.76
N TYR A 290 7.98 -1.74 -2.65
CA TYR A 290 7.14 -2.92 -2.59
C TYR A 290 5.75 -2.57 -2.07
N CYS A 291 4.74 -2.99 -2.80
CA CYS A 291 3.33 -2.76 -2.52
C CYS A 291 2.74 -3.99 -1.83
N LEU A 292 2.33 -3.87 -0.57
CA LEU A 292 1.90 -5.00 0.24
C LEU A 292 0.41 -4.89 0.61
N ARG A 293 -0.25 -6.04 0.65
CA ARG A 293 -1.50 -6.25 1.37
C ARG A 293 -1.19 -7.14 2.57
N LEU A 294 -1.75 -6.81 3.72
CA LEU A 294 -1.47 -7.53 4.95
C LEU A 294 -2.66 -8.37 5.41
N TRP A 295 -2.39 -9.50 6.03
CA TRP A 295 -3.38 -10.20 6.82
C TRP A 295 -3.68 -9.41 8.09
N ALA A 296 -4.90 -9.57 8.59
CA ALA A 296 -5.35 -9.01 9.84
C ALA A 296 -6.08 -10.09 10.66
N ASP A 297 -6.30 -9.80 11.93
CA ASP A 297 -7.15 -10.59 12.81
C ASP A 297 -8.65 -10.38 12.51
N GLU A 298 -9.52 -11.00 13.29
CA GLU A 298 -10.99 -10.90 13.17
C GLU A 298 -11.54 -9.49 13.37
N ASN A 299 -10.78 -8.62 14.03
CA ASN A 299 -11.12 -7.20 14.27
C ASN A 299 -10.48 -6.27 13.24
N ASN A 300 -9.94 -6.81 12.15
CA ASN A 300 -9.17 -6.10 11.14
C ASN A 300 -7.89 -5.42 11.67
N GLN A 301 -7.34 -5.87 12.82
CA GLN A 301 -6.09 -5.34 13.34
C GLN A 301 -4.90 -6.10 12.76
N THR A 302 -3.86 -5.36 12.41
CA THR A 302 -2.60 -5.91 11.93
C THR A 302 -1.43 -5.25 12.64
N LYS A 303 -0.27 -5.89 12.58
CA LYS A 303 0.96 -5.38 13.18
C LYS A 303 2.15 -5.68 12.27
N VAL A 304 3.04 -4.70 12.13
CA VAL A 304 4.32 -4.85 11.44
C VAL A 304 5.45 -4.43 12.36
N MET A 305 6.66 -4.88 12.09
CA MET A 305 7.85 -4.57 12.88
C MET A 305 9.07 -4.40 11.99
N LEU A 306 9.88 -3.38 12.27
CA LEU A 306 11.26 -3.28 11.82
C LEU A 306 12.18 -3.57 12.99
N ARG A 307 13.08 -4.55 12.85
CA ARG A 307 14.10 -4.87 13.86
C ARG A 307 15.51 -4.80 13.26
N ASN A 308 16.47 -4.42 14.08
CA ASN A 308 17.87 -4.46 13.70
C ASN A 308 18.39 -5.91 13.58
N ALA A 309 19.61 -6.08 13.05
CA ALA A 309 20.19 -7.39 12.79
C ALA A 309 20.42 -8.21 14.08
N ALA A 310 20.77 -7.54 15.18
CA ALA A 310 20.98 -8.17 16.49
C ALA A 310 19.68 -8.60 17.18
N ALA A 311 18.52 -8.10 16.69
CA ALA A 311 17.20 -8.28 17.27
C ALA A 311 17.13 -7.83 18.77
N ASP A 312 17.82 -6.74 19.08
CA ASP A 312 17.79 -6.10 20.40
C ASP A 312 17.13 -4.72 20.40
N LYS A 313 16.88 -4.17 19.20
CA LYS A 313 16.15 -2.92 18.97
C LYS A 313 15.10 -3.11 17.88
N ALA A 314 13.89 -2.63 18.13
CA ALA A 314 12.83 -2.67 17.14
C ALA A 314 11.77 -1.57 17.36
N VAL A 315 11.00 -1.32 16.32
CA VAL A 315 9.75 -0.56 16.38
C VAL A 315 8.65 -1.41 15.77
N SER A 316 7.47 -1.43 16.38
CA SER A 316 6.27 -2.01 15.79
C SER A 316 5.22 -0.93 15.51
N MET A 317 4.43 -1.17 14.45
CA MET A 317 3.27 -0.36 14.08
C MET A 317 2.04 -1.26 14.10
N ALA A 318 1.01 -0.88 14.86
CA ALA A 318 -0.28 -1.58 14.88
C ALA A 318 -1.38 -0.64 14.35
N PHE A 319 -2.21 -1.14 13.44
CA PHE A 319 -3.27 -0.37 12.79
C PHE A 319 -4.36 -1.29 12.23
N SER A 320 -5.49 -0.69 11.82
CA SER A 320 -6.58 -1.44 11.19
C SER A 320 -6.47 -1.45 9.67
N THR A 321 -6.50 -2.64 9.07
CA THR A 321 -6.55 -2.81 7.61
C THR A 321 -7.86 -2.30 6.98
N SER A 322 -8.92 -2.13 7.77
CA SER A 322 -10.16 -1.47 7.30
C SER A 322 -10.00 0.05 7.16
N GLN A 323 -9.06 0.65 7.90
CA GLN A 323 -8.70 2.06 7.80
C GLN A 323 -7.60 2.28 6.76
N LEU A 324 -6.54 1.47 6.82
CA LEU A 324 -5.33 1.57 6.01
C LEU A 324 -5.08 0.22 5.31
N PRO A 325 -5.79 -0.05 4.19
CA PRO A 325 -5.79 -1.37 3.55
C PRO A 325 -4.53 -1.67 2.74
N TYR A 326 -3.66 -0.69 2.53
CA TYR A 326 -2.45 -0.81 1.73
C TYR A 326 -1.23 -0.45 2.55
N PHE A 327 -0.12 -1.11 2.26
CA PHE A 327 1.15 -0.86 2.91
C PHE A 327 2.26 -0.78 1.87
N THR A 328 3.08 0.25 1.96
CA THR A 328 4.26 0.42 1.12
C THR A 328 5.51 0.20 1.94
N LEU A 329 6.43 -0.61 1.42
CA LEU A 329 7.77 -0.75 1.93
C LEU A 329 8.73 -0.08 0.93
N TRP A 330 9.24 1.08 1.28
CA TRP A 330 10.25 1.81 0.51
C TRP A 330 11.63 1.51 1.07
N LYS A 331 12.58 1.19 0.19
CA LYS A 331 13.97 0.86 0.56
C LYS A 331 14.92 1.72 -0.24
N ASN A 332 15.76 2.46 0.46
CA ASN A 332 16.82 3.32 -0.13
C ASN A 332 18.16 3.07 0.57
N PRO A 333 18.79 1.89 0.38
CA PRO A 333 20.09 1.56 0.98
C PRO A 333 21.26 2.18 0.23
N VAL A 334 21.17 3.47 -0.11
CA VAL A 334 22.29 4.28 -0.62
C VAL A 334 23.33 4.51 0.48
N VAL A 335 24.49 5.11 0.14
CA VAL A 335 25.48 5.51 1.14
C VAL A 335 24.90 6.50 2.16
N TYR A 336 25.49 6.58 3.33
CA TYR A 336 24.95 7.41 4.44
C TYR A 336 24.84 8.89 4.06
N GLU A 337 25.76 9.40 3.28
CA GLU A 337 25.81 10.79 2.80
C GLU A 337 24.59 11.14 1.93
N ASP A 338 24.07 10.16 1.20
CA ASP A 338 22.92 10.30 0.29
C ASP A 338 21.59 9.86 0.94
N GLY A 339 21.64 9.47 2.22
CA GLY A 339 20.45 9.19 3.01
C GLY A 339 20.03 7.72 3.07
N TYR A 340 20.83 6.90 3.75
CA TYR A 340 20.52 5.50 4.08
C TYR A 340 19.23 5.40 4.90
N VAL A 341 18.13 4.97 4.30
CA VAL A 341 16.79 5.02 4.91
C VAL A 341 15.83 3.97 4.33
N THR A 342 14.82 3.61 5.11
CA THR A 342 13.64 2.85 4.66
C THR A 342 12.37 3.52 5.15
N GLY A 343 11.29 3.43 4.35
CA GLY A 343 9.94 3.86 4.72
C GLY A 343 9.03 2.67 5.00
N LEU A 344 8.29 2.74 6.10
CA LEU A 344 7.19 1.84 6.45
C LEU A 344 5.91 2.67 6.37
N GLU A 345 5.05 2.39 5.37
CA GLU A 345 4.07 3.37 4.93
C GLU A 345 2.66 2.75 4.78
N PRO A 346 1.89 2.63 5.88
CA PRO A 346 0.47 2.30 5.78
C PRO A 346 -0.30 3.46 5.14
N GLY A 347 -1.26 3.14 4.24
CA GLY A 347 -2.00 4.16 3.51
C GLY A 347 -3.35 3.69 2.98
N THR A 348 -4.09 4.63 2.40
CA THR A 348 -5.38 4.40 1.74
C THR A 348 -5.25 3.94 0.29
N GLY A 349 -4.05 3.94 -0.28
CA GLY A 349 -3.67 3.50 -1.61
C GLY A 349 -2.18 3.22 -1.66
N PHE A 350 -1.66 2.82 -2.82
CA PHE A 350 -0.23 2.69 -3.09
C PHE A 350 0.37 4.01 -3.58
N PRO A 351 1.71 4.19 -3.58
CA PRO A 351 2.34 5.47 -3.90
C PRO A 351 2.43 5.74 -5.42
N HIS A 352 1.52 5.21 -6.21
CA HIS A 352 1.37 5.60 -7.61
C HIS A 352 0.75 7.00 -7.74
N ASN A 353 0.80 7.57 -8.95
CA ASN A 353 0.00 8.74 -9.26
C ASN A 353 -1.50 8.48 -9.04
N ARG A 354 -2.25 9.48 -8.53
CA ARG A 354 -3.70 9.35 -8.25
C ARG A 354 -4.51 8.84 -9.45
N ALA A 355 -4.14 9.21 -10.68
CA ALA A 355 -4.82 8.73 -11.86
C ALA A 355 -4.74 7.19 -11.98
N ILE A 356 -3.59 6.59 -11.65
CA ILE A 356 -3.40 5.14 -11.60
C ILE A 356 -4.22 4.54 -10.45
N GLU A 357 -4.13 5.12 -9.25
CA GLU A 357 -4.87 4.63 -8.09
C GLU A 357 -6.40 4.65 -8.32
N ARG A 358 -6.90 5.66 -9.03
CA ARG A 358 -8.32 5.76 -9.42
C ARG A 358 -8.74 4.65 -10.38
N VAL A 359 -7.89 4.25 -11.34
CA VAL A 359 -8.16 3.12 -12.26
C VAL A 359 -8.40 1.82 -11.49
N PHE A 360 -7.74 1.63 -10.36
CA PHE A 360 -7.85 0.42 -9.53
C PHE A 360 -8.76 0.58 -8.30
N ASP A 361 -9.60 1.62 -8.26
CA ASP A 361 -10.54 1.91 -7.18
C ASP A 361 -9.87 2.06 -5.80
N ARG A 362 -8.62 2.57 -5.77
CA ARG A 362 -7.83 2.77 -4.56
C ARG A 362 -7.81 4.23 -4.08
N VAL A 363 -8.68 5.08 -4.62
CA VAL A 363 -8.87 6.46 -4.16
C VAL A 363 -10.19 6.54 -3.40
N PRO A 364 -10.15 6.60 -2.06
CA PRO A 364 -11.36 6.69 -1.26
C PRO A 364 -12.04 8.06 -1.42
N LYS A 365 -13.32 8.10 -1.08
CA LYS A 365 -14.16 9.29 -1.16
C LYS A 365 -14.83 9.57 0.17
N LEU A 366 -15.10 10.84 0.42
CA LEU A 366 -15.90 11.33 1.53
C LEU A 366 -17.12 12.07 1.02
N ALA A 367 -18.30 11.66 1.46
CA ALA A 367 -19.51 12.42 1.23
C ALA A 367 -19.43 13.83 1.88
N PRO A 368 -20.31 14.76 1.52
CA PRO A 368 -20.37 16.07 2.19
C PRO A 368 -20.39 15.94 3.70
N HIS A 369 -19.52 16.67 4.38
CA HIS A 369 -19.38 16.70 5.85
C HIS A 369 -19.03 15.37 6.52
N GLN A 370 -18.74 14.32 5.75
CA GLN A 370 -18.30 13.04 6.28
C GLN A 370 -16.88 13.13 6.81
N SER A 371 -16.62 12.37 7.89
CA SER A 371 -15.27 12.19 8.45
C SER A 371 -14.86 10.73 8.40
N ARG A 372 -13.56 10.47 8.30
CA ARG A 372 -12.94 9.16 8.46
C ARG A 372 -11.81 9.24 9.47
N LEU A 373 -11.75 8.25 10.36
CA LEU A 373 -10.74 8.14 11.41
C LEU A 373 -9.67 7.14 10.99
N PHE A 374 -8.42 7.46 11.34
CA PHE A 374 -7.24 6.62 11.16
C PHE A 374 -6.47 6.59 12.46
N THR A 375 -6.01 5.40 12.85
CA THR A 375 -5.26 5.21 14.10
C THR A 375 -4.07 4.31 13.87
N ILE A 376 -2.90 4.71 14.35
CA ILE A 376 -1.67 3.92 14.31
C ILE A 376 -1.00 4.00 15.68
N ASP A 377 -0.68 2.86 16.25
CA ASP A 377 0.14 2.74 17.45
C ASP A 377 1.58 2.42 17.07
N PHE A 378 2.52 3.22 17.54
CA PHE A 378 3.95 2.98 17.41
C PHE A 378 4.50 2.57 18.77
N THR A 379 5.17 1.42 18.84
CA THR A 379 5.79 0.95 20.08
C THR A 379 7.28 0.70 19.87
N LEU A 380 8.10 1.28 20.73
CA LEU A 380 9.55 1.10 20.76
C LEU A 380 9.88 -0.09 21.65
N HIS A 381 10.76 -0.96 21.16
CA HIS A 381 11.15 -2.18 21.85
C HIS A 381 12.67 -2.23 22.04
N LEU A 382 13.10 -2.48 23.27
CA LEU A 382 14.48 -2.75 23.64
C LEU A 382 14.56 -4.13 24.31
N GLY A 383 15.53 -4.93 23.85
CA GLY A 383 15.76 -6.26 24.37
C GLY A 383 15.04 -7.37 23.59
N ARG A 384 15.78 -8.46 23.41
CA ARG A 384 15.40 -9.59 22.54
C ARG A 384 14.06 -10.22 22.91
N GLU A 385 13.80 -10.40 24.19
CA GLU A 385 12.57 -11.06 24.66
C GLU A 385 11.29 -10.33 24.20
N GLN A 386 11.26 -9.00 24.32
CA GLN A 386 10.13 -8.18 23.86
C GLN A 386 9.97 -8.27 22.34
N ILE A 387 11.07 -8.22 21.60
CA ILE A 387 11.08 -8.25 20.13
C ILE A 387 10.60 -9.60 19.61
N GLU A 388 11.02 -10.70 20.24
CA GLU A 388 10.56 -12.05 19.91
C GLU A 388 9.07 -12.25 20.27
N ALA A 389 8.57 -11.62 21.35
CA ALA A 389 7.15 -11.63 21.67
C ALA A 389 6.33 -10.96 20.57
N VAL A 390 6.74 -9.79 20.11
CA VAL A 390 6.07 -9.09 18.98
C VAL A 390 6.16 -9.88 17.69
N ALA A 391 7.30 -10.54 17.41
CA ALA A 391 7.43 -11.39 16.23
C ALA A 391 6.44 -12.59 16.28
N ARG A 392 6.18 -13.16 17.45
CA ARG A 392 5.16 -14.21 17.64
C ARG A 392 3.74 -13.66 17.40
N GLU A 393 3.40 -12.48 17.94
CA GLU A 393 2.10 -11.85 17.68
C GLU A 393 1.85 -11.63 16.18
N ILE A 394 2.88 -11.20 15.43
CA ILE A 394 2.80 -11.04 13.98
C ILE A 394 2.63 -12.39 13.29
N ALA A 395 3.35 -13.42 13.75
CA ALA A 395 3.24 -14.78 13.21
C ALA A 395 1.85 -15.39 13.49
N ASP A 396 1.25 -15.10 14.65
CA ASP A 396 -0.12 -15.53 14.99
C ASP A 396 -1.15 -14.86 14.06
N ILE A 397 -0.97 -13.58 13.71
CA ILE A 397 -1.80 -12.92 12.69
C ILE A 397 -1.60 -13.58 11.32
N GLN A 398 -0.38 -13.93 10.93
CA GLN A 398 -0.12 -14.66 9.68
C GLN A 398 -0.76 -16.05 9.72
N ALA A 399 -0.68 -16.72 10.86
CA ALA A 399 -1.05 -18.13 11.06
C ALA A 399 -0.34 -19.03 10.01
N SER A 400 -1.04 -20.02 9.45
CA SER A 400 -0.52 -20.89 8.39
C SER A 400 -0.80 -20.37 6.97
N ARG A 401 -1.22 -19.10 6.82
CA ARG A 401 -1.57 -18.52 5.52
C ARG A 401 -0.32 -18.14 4.73
N GLU A 402 -0.29 -18.54 3.47
CA GLU A 402 0.83 -18.27 2.58
C GLU A 402 0.85 -16.80 2.10
N THR A 403 2.05 -16.29 1.85
CA THR A 403 2.25 -15.01 1.19
C THR A 403 2.27 -15.20 -0.32
N LYS A 404 1.42 -14.49 -1.04
CA LYS A 404 1.47 -14.42 -2.49
C LYS A 404 2.54 -13.40 -2.92
N VAL A 405 3.56 -13.86 -3.64
CA VAL A 405 4.62 -13.01 -4.18
C VAL A 405 4.39 -12.83 -5.68
N ASP A 406 4.12 -11.61 -6.12
CA ASP A 406 4.07 -11.28 -7.54
C ASP A 406 5.51 -11.01 -8.03
N VAL A 407 5.89 -11.66 -9.12
CA VAL A 407 7.21 -11.44 -9.74
C VAL A 407 7.19 -10.27 -10.74
N ASP A 408 6.02 -9.97 -11.30
CA ASP A 408 5.81 -8.83 -12.20
C ASP A 408 5.43 -7.57 -11.40
N PRO A 409 5.78 -6.38 -11.90
CA PRO A 409 5.37 -5.12 -11.32
C PRO A 409 3.85 -4.98 -11.18
N LEU A 410 3.43 -4.22 -10.17
CA LEU A 410 2.03 -3.86 -9.99
C LEU A 410 1.53 -3.13 -11.25
N PRO A 411 0.40 -3.57 -11.86
CA PRO A 411 -0.08 -2.95 -13.10
C PRO A 411 -0.46 -1.48 -12.87
N THR A 412 -0.13 -0.63 -13.83
CA THR A 412 -0.48 0.80 -13.84
C THR A 412 -1.68 1.11 -14.73
N GLU A 413 -2.15 0.13 -15.50
CA GLU A 413 -3.30 0.25 -16.39
C GLU A 413 -4.20 -0.97 -16.22
N LYS A 414 -5.51 -0.77 -16.16
CA LYS A 414 -6.48 -1.86 -16.39
C LYS A 414 -6.54 -2.09 -17.89
N VAL A 415 -5.99 -3.20 -18.31
CA VAL A 415 -6.13 -3.64 -19.70
C VAL A 415 -7.47 -4.34 -19.83
N SER A 416 -8.45 -3.70 -20.46
CA SER A 416 -9.71 -4.34 -20.76
C SER A 416 -9.53 -5.35 -21.89
N LEU A 417 -10.35 -6.41 -21.92
CA LEU A 417 -10.39 -7.33 -23.07
C LEU A 417 -10.60 -6.58 -24.39
N ALA A 418 -11.38 -5.49 -24.37
CA ALA A 418 -11.60 -4.64 -25.53
C ALA A 418 -10.33 -3.89 -25.97
N ASP A 419 -9.48 -3.45 -25.03
CA ASP A 419 -8.21 -2.78 -25.34
C ASP A 419 -7.19 -3.78 -25.89
N ILE A 420 -7.11 -4.97 -25.29
CA ILE A 420 -6.28 -6.09 -25.82
C ILE A 420 -6.73 -6.43 -27.24
N ALA A 421 -8.03 -6.54 -27.44
CA ALA A 421 -8.62 -6.84 -28.72
C ALA A 421 -8.33 -5.76 -29.78
N LYS A 422 -8.40 -4.49 -29.38
CA LYS A 422 -8.11 -3.34 -30.25
C LYS A 422 -6.60 -3.23 -30.56
N ALA A 423 -5.76 -3.56 -29.59
CA ALA A 423 -4.31 -3.56 -29.76
C ALA A 423 -3.80 -4.79 -30.54
N ALA A 424 -4.47 -5.93 -30.40
CA ALA A 424 -4.17 -7.13 -31.17
C ALA A 424 -4.57 -6.92 -32.63
N ARG A 425 -3.61 -6.65 -33.51
CA ARG A 425 -3.82 -6.52 -34.98
C ARG A 425 -4.46 -7.77 -35.63
N THR A 426 -4.65 -8.79 -34.83
CA THR A 426 -5.18 -10.10 -35.19
C THR A 426 -6.66 -10.30 -34.82
N TRP A 427 -7.27 -9.27 -34.21
CA TRP A 427 -8.67 -9.28 -33.80
C TRP A 427 -9.61 -9.36 -35.02
N LYS A 428 -10.46 -10.40 -35.05
CA LYS A 428 -11.48 -10.54 -36.07
C LYS A 428 -12.88 -10.36 -35.46
N PRO A 429 -13.75 -9.57 -36.08
CA PRO A 429 -15.14 -9.40 -35.64
C PRO A 429 -15.91 -10.72 -35.49
N SER A 430 -15.52 -11.76 -36.25
CA SER A 430 -16.13 -13.10 -36.17
C SER A 430 -15.99 -13.76 -34.81
N TYR A 431 -15.02 -13.39 -33.99
CA TYR A 431 -14.82 -13.96 -32.66
C TYR A 431 -15.63 -13.28 -31.55
N VAL A 432 -16.16 -12.09 -31.81
CA VAL A 432 -16.98 -11.35 -30.83
C VAL A 432 -18.19 -12.17 -30.35
N SER A 433 -18.72 -13.03 -31.21
CA SER A 433 -19.86 -13.88 -30.87
C SER A 433 -19.54 -15.00 -29.86
N TRP A 434 -18.27 -15.21 -29.54
CA TRP A 434 -17.82 -16.25 -28.61
C TRP A 434 -17.65 -15.81 -27.16
N TYR A 435 -17.58 -14.50 -26.91
CA TYR A 435 -17.34 -14.00 -25.57
C TYR A 435 -18.46 -14.36 -24.60
N ASP A 436 -18.05 -14.67 -23.36
CA ASP A 436 -18.90 -15.13 -22.27
C ASP A 436 -19.70 -16.40 -22.56
N LYS A 437 -19.46 -17.06 -23.71
CA LYS A 437 -20.05 -18.35 -24.02
C LYS A 437 -19.19 -19.48 -23.51
N GLU A 438 -19.83 -20.58 -23.14
CA GLU A 438 -19.12 -21.81 -22.83
C GLU A 438 -18.31 -22.28 -24.04
N ALA A 439 -17.05 -22.62 -23.78
CA ALA A 439 -16.20 -23.23 -24.78
C ALA A 439 -16.77 -24.61 -25.16
N PRO A 440 -16.88 -24.94 -26.47
CA PRO A 440 -17.31 -26.27 -26.91
C PRO A 440 -16.43 -27.36 -26.29
N ASP A 441 -17.05 -28.34 -25.64
CA ASP A 441 -16.32 -29.45 -25.03
C ASP A 441 -15.80 -30.42 -26.10
N PHE A 442 -14.65 -31.02 -25.87
CA PHE A 442 -14.03 -32.02 -26.74
C PHE A 442 -13.18 -32.99 -25.91
N THR A 443 -12.87 -34.15 -26.47
CA THR A 443 -11.92 -35.13 -25.92
C THR A 443 -10.90 -35.46 -26.96
N LEU A 444 -9.60 -35.25 -26.67
CA LEU A 444 -8.48 -35.57 -27.56
C LEU A 444 -7.37 -36.28 -26.76
N SER A 445 -6.58 -37.11 -27.48
CA SER A 445 -5.41 -37.78 -26.90
C SER A 445 -4.16 -36.90 -27.00
N ASP A 446 -3.30 -36.94 -25.97
CA ASP A 446 -1.97 -36.37 -26.04
C ASP A 446 -0.98 -37.27 -26.79
N LEU A 447 0.28 -36.83 -26.85
CA LEU A 447 1.36 -37.57 -27.53
C LEU A 447 1.68 -38.93 -26.90
N ASN A 448 1.22 -39.18 -25.66
CA ASN A 448 1.40 -40.45 -24.94
C ASN A 448 0.14 -41.33 -24.97
N GLY A 449 -0.93 -40.88 -25.64
CA GLY A 449 -2.20 -41.56 -25.72
C GLY A 449 -3.15 -41.34 -24.56
N LYS A 450 -2.83 -40.45 -23.62
CA LYS A 450 -3.72 -40.06 -22.52
C LYS A 450 -4.82 -39.15 -23.06
N GLU A 451 -6.06 -39.45 -22.71
CA GLU A 451 -7.20 -38.60 -23.06
C GLU A 451 -7.28 -37.36 -22.18
N HIS A 452 -7.62 -36.25 -22.81
CA HIS A 452 -7.84 -34.94 -22.20
C HIS A 452 -9.19 -34.41 -22.66
N LYS A 453 -10.09 -34.20 -21.73
CA LYS A 453 -11.39 -33.58 -21.97
C LYS A 453 -11.34 -32.10 -21.51
N LEU A 454 -11.81 -31.16 -22.33
CA LEU A 454 -11.73 -29.73 -21.99
C LEU A 454 -12.44 -29.39 -20.67
N SER A 455 -13.58 -30.04 -20.40
CA SER A 455 -14.31 -29.83 -19.12
C SER A 455 -13.55 -30.27 -17.87
N ASP A 456 -12.51 -31.12 -17.98
CA ASP A 456 -11.67 -31.56 -16.86
C ASP A 456 -10.71 -30.44 -16.38
N TYR A 457 -10.61 -29.37 -17.17
CA TYR A 457 -9.79 -28.20 -16.86
C TYR A 457 -10.56 -27.07 -16.15
N ARG A 458 -11.81 -27.31 -15.72
CA ARG A 458 -12.55 -26.35 -14.92
C ARG A 458 -11.80 -26.01 -13.62
N GLY A 459 -11.92 -24.77 -13.17
CA GLY A 459 -11.23 -24.25 -11.98
C GLY A 459 -9.87 -23.61 -12.27
N ARG A 460 -9.36 -23.67 -13.49
CA ARG A 460 -8.12 -23.00 -13.95
C ARG A 460 -8.30 -22.36 -15.33
N ASN A 461 -7.45 -21.39 -15.64
CA ASN A 461 -7.43 -20.82 -16.99
C ASN A 461 -6.91 -21.86 -18.01
N VAL A 462 -7.42 -21.78 -19.24
CA VAL A 462 -6.97 -22.62 -20.34
C VAL A 462 -6.65 -21.79 -21.58
N ILE A 463 -5.52 -22.06 -22.20
CA ILE A 463 -5.20 -21.55 -23.54
C ILE A 463 -5.25 -22.71 -24.50
N ILE A 464 -6.14 -22.66 -25.50
CA ILE A 464 -6.14 -23.57 -26.63
C ILE A 464 -5.40 -22.89 -27.78
N VAL A 465 -4.42 -23.57 -28.39
CA VAL A 465 -3.64 -23.08 -29.53
C VAL A 465 -3.75 -24.08 -30.65
N PHE A 466 -4.30 -23.68 -31.80
CA PHE A 466 -4.30 -24.50 -33.02
C PHE A 466 -3.04 -24.21 -33.82
N TRP A 467 -2.25 -25.25 -34.08
CA TRP A 467 -0.95 -25.15 -34.76
C TRP A 467 -0.62 -26.34 -35.63
N THR A 468 0.37 -26.19 -36.53
CA THR A 468 0.96 -27.29 -37.30
C THR A 468 2.47 -27.14 -37.42
N THR A 469 3.16 -28.23 -37.72
CA THR A 469 4.64 -28.24 -37.78
C THR A 469 5.21 -27.39 -38.91
N TRP A 470 4.48 -27.24 -40.02
CA TRP A 470 4.85 -26.43 -41.19
C TRP A 470 4.47 -24.94 -41.05
N CYS A 471 3.67 -24.59 -40.09
CA CYS A 471 3.19 -23.20 -39.89
C CYS A 471 4.30 -22.31 -39.30
N GLY A 472 4.92 -21.49 -40.13
CA GLY A 472 5.98 -20.55 -39.71
C GLY A 472 5.58 -19.58 -38.60
N PRO A 473 4.41 -18.91 -38.69
CA PRO A 473 3.89 -18.04 -37.60
C PRO A 473 3.65 -18.83 -36.30
N CYS A 474 3.11 -20.08 -36.37
CA CYS A 474 2.89 -20.89 -35.17
C CYS A 474 4.21 -21.17 -34.42
N ARG A 475 5.26 -21.50 -35.17
CA ARG A 475 6.60 -21.77 -34.61
C ARG A 475 7.21 -20.53 -33.92
N LYS A 476 6.84 -19.32 -34.35
CA LYS A 476 7.27 -18.06 -33.71
C LYS A 476 6.59 -17.82 -32.37
N GLU A 477 5.41 -18.39 -32.13
CA GLU A 477 4.67 -18.26 -30.87
C GLU A 477 5.17 -19.23 -29.79
N VAL A 478 5.74 -20.39 -30.20
CA VAL A 478 6.20 -21.45 -29.29
C VAL A 478 7.11 -20.94 -28.16
N PRO A 479 8.14 -20.09 -28.39
CA PRO A 479 8.99 -19.57 -27.30
C PRO A 479 8.21 -18.84 -26.23
N SER A 480 7.22 -18.03 -26.62
CA SER A 480 6.35 -17.28 -25.66
C SER A 480 5.50 -18.21 -24.79
N LEU A 481 5.02 -19.32 -25.38
CA LEU A 481 4.24 -20.32 -24.65
C LEU A 481 5.11 -21.18 -23.73
N ILE A 482 6.36 -21.48 -24.11
CA ILE A 482 7.35 -22.15 -23.26
C ILE A 482 7.69 -21.27 -22.05
N GLU A 483 7.97 -20.00 -22.28
CA GLU A 483 8.28 -19.04 -21.23
C GLU A 483 7.08 -18.86 -20.28
N LEU A 484 5.88 -18.78 -20.81
CA LEU A 484 4.65 -18.74 -20.03
C LEU A 484 4.50 -19.99 -19.15
N ARG A 485 4.71 -21.20 -19.72
CA ARG A 485 4.64 -22.45 -18.97
C ARG A 485 5.66 -22.52 -17.84
N ASN A 486 6.86 -21.99 -18.04
CA ASN A 486 7.89 -21.93 -17.01
C ASN A 486 7.54 -20.92 -15.89
N ALA A 487 6.75 -19.89 -16.20
CA ALA A 487 6.39 -18.82 -15.27
C ALA A 487 5.08 -19.07 -14.48
N VAL A 488 4.22 -20.00 -14.92
CA VAL A 488 2.90 -20.22 -14.33
C VAL A 488 2.67 -21.71 -14.07
N ASP A 489 2.22 -22.08 -12.88
CA ASP A 489 1.93 -23.47 -12.52
C ASP A 489 0.78 -24.04 -13.38
N GLU A 490 0.84 -25.34 -13.69
CA GLU A 490 -0.19 -26.01 -14.48
C GLU A 490 -1.56 -26.07 -13.78
N LYS A 491 -1.58 -26.02 -12.46
CA LYS A 491 -2.81 -25.93 -11.67
C LYS A 491 -3.56 -24.61 -11.89
N ASP A 492 -2.84 -23.52 -12.27
CA ASP A 492 -3.40 -22.18 -12.47
C ASP A 492 -3.70 -21.90 -13.96
N LEU A 493 -2.91 -22.52 -14.86
CA LEU A 493 -3.03 -22.36 -16.31
C LEU A 493 -2.67 -23.64 -17.06
N ALA A 494 -3.59 -24.15 -17.86
CA ALA A 494 -3.30 -25.20 -18.83
C ALA A 494 -3.07 -24.62 -20.23
N ILE A 495 -2.06 -25.11 -20.94
CA ILE A 495 -1.81 -24.79 -22.36
C ILE A 495 -2.04 -26.08 -23.17
N LEU A 496 -3.03 -26.05 -24.06
CA LEU A 496 -3.45 -27.17 -24.92
C LEU A 496 -3.17 -26.82 -26.37
N ALA A 497 -2.07 -27.34 -26.92
CA ALA A 497 -1.71 -27.13 -28.32
C ALA A 497 -2.29 -28.26 -29.17
N ILE A 498 -3.19 -27.95 -30.08
CA ILE A 498 -3.92 -28.95 -30.91
C ILE A 498 -3.33 -28.97 -32.32
N SER A 499 -2.93 -30.17 -32.80
CA SER A 499 -2.47 -30.40 -34.16
C SER A 499 -3.26 -31.54 -34.82
N ASN A 500 -3.51 -31.45 -36.13
CA ASN A 500 -4.16 -32.46 -36.91
C ASN A 500 -3.17 -33.37 -37.69
N GLU A 501 -1.88 -33.25 -37.39
CA GLU A 501 -0.83 -34.01 -38.09
C GLU A 501 -0.55 -35.37 -37.41
N SER A 502 0.25 -36.20 -38.07
CA SER A 502 0.60 -37.52 -37.52
C SER A 502 1.38 -37.42 -36.19
N LEU A 503 1.17 -38.40 -35.31
CA LEU A 503 1.86 -38.50 -34.03
C LEU A 503 3.39 -38.36 -34.17
N GLU A 504 3.98 -39.15 -35.11
CA GLU A 504 5.43 -39.16 -35.32
C GLU A 504 5.99 -37.79 -35.69
N LEU A 505 5.28 -37.07 -36.58
CA LEU A 505 5.71 -35.74 -37.02
C LEU A 505 5.61 -34.71 -35.91
N VAL A 506 4.49 -34.72 -35.19
CA VAL A 506 4.26 -33.78 -34.07
C VAL A 506 5.25 -34.06 -32.93
N GLN A 507 5.49 -35.31 -32.55
CA GLN A 507 6.48 -35.69 -31.54
C GLN A 507 7.88 -35.19 -31.90
N LYS A 508 8.29 -35.43 -33.16
CA LYS A 508 9.62 -35.02 -33.65
C LYS A 508 9.79 -33.49 -33.56
N VAL A 509 8.84 -32.72 -34.08
CA VAL A 509 8.96 -31.28 -34.17
C VAL A 509 8.76 -30.59 -32.79
N SER A 510 7.84 -31.09 -31.99
CA SER A 510 7.64 -30.56 -30.63
C SER A 510 8.85 -30.76 -29.74
N SER A 511 9.52 -31.91 -29.83
CA SER A 511 10.78 -32.16 -29.13
C SER A 511 11.91 -31.24 -29.62
N GLN A 512 12.02 -31.01 -30.93
CA GLN A 512 13.01 -30.09 -31.50
C GLN A 512 12.80 -28.64 -31.08
N LEU A 513 11.54 -28.24 -30.88
CA LEU A 513 11.16 -26.89 -30.42
C LEU A 513 11.19 -26.74 -28.90
N GLY A 514 11.41 -27.84 -28.16
CA GLY A 514 11.44 -27.80 -26.68
C GLY A 514 10.08 -27.51 -26.05
N MET A 515 8.97 -27.85 -26.72
CA MET A 515 7.61 -27.58 -26.20
C MET A 515 7.38 -28.34 -24.89
N ASN A 516 7.07 -27.64 -23.83
CA ASN A 516 6.95 -28.16 -22.46
C ASN A 516 5.52 -28.07 -21.88
N TYR A 517 4.52 -28.05 -22.75
CA TYR A 517 3.11 -28.01 -22.43
C TYR A 517 2.34 -29.10 -23.17
N THR A 518 1.06 -29.31 -22.81
CA THR A 518 0.24 -30.40 -23.36
C THR A 518 -0.03 -30.22 -24.86
N ILE A 519 0.29 -31.25 -25.63
CA ILE A 519 0.04 -31.29 -27.08
C ILE A 519 -0.99 -32.38 -27.36
N LEU A 520 -2.07 -32.01 -28.04
CA LEU A 520 -3.21 -32.87 -28.36
C LEU A 520 -3.28 -33.13 -29.86
N LEU A 521 -3.77 -34.31 -30.23
CA LEU A 521 -3.90 -34.74 -31.61
C LEU A 521 -5.38 -34.88 -32.01
N ASP A 522 -5.80 -34.08 -32.99
CA ASP A 522 -7.12 -34.14 -33.61
C ASP A 522 -7.09 -35.10 -34.84
N LYS A 523 -6.98 -36.42 -34.59
CA LYS A 523 -6.72 -37.44 -35.62
C LYS A 523 -7.96 -37.89 -36.38
N ASP A 524 -9.15 -37.80 -35.81
CA ASP A 524 -10.34 -38.48 -36.29
C ASP A 524 -11.05 -37.73 -37.42
N ASN A 525 -10.48 -36.63 -37.92
CA ASN A 525 -11.08 -35.78 -38.95
C ASN A 525 -10.24 -35.64 -40.24
N MET A 526 -9.40 -36.63 -40.57
CA MET A 526 -8.79 -36.68 -41.89
C MET A 526 -9.81 -37.19 -42.94
N PRO A 527 -10.10 -36.49 -44.02
CA PRO A 527 -9.35 -35.42 -44.69
C PRO A 527 -9.74 -34.00 -44.26
N ASP A 528 -10.60 -33.84 -43.28
CA ASP A 528 -11.09 -32.53 -42.86
C ASP A 528 -10.19 -31.94 -41.76
N PRO A 529 -9.39 -30.93 -42.06
CA PRO A 529 -8.42 -30.41 -41.09
C PRO A 529 -9.11 -29.81 -39.86
N PHE A 530 -8.73 -30.30 -38.69
CA PHE A 530 -9.17 -29.83 -37.38
C PHE A 530 -10.69 -29.92 -37.12
N GLY A 531 -11.21 -31.10 -36.77
CA GLY A 531 -12.60 -31.26 -36.35
C GLY A 531 -12.96 -30.38 -35.17
N VAL A 532 -12.07 -30.27 -34.15
CA VAL A 532 -12.20 -29.35 -33.02
C VAL A 532 -12.12 -27.92 -33.50
N MET A 533 -11.28 -27.56 -34.47
CA MET A 533 -11.20 -26.24 -35.05
C MET A 533 -12.52 -25.78 -35.71
N LYS A 534 -13.27 -26.69 -36.31
CA LYS A 534 -14.61 -26.43 -36.88
C LYS A 534 -15.62 -26.10 -35.78
N ILE A 535 -15.58 -26.82 -34.66
CA ILE A 535 -16.44 -26.52 -33.50
C ILE A 535 -16.16 -25.09 -33.00
N PHE A 536 -14.91 -24.67 -33.02
CA PHE A 536 -14.51 -23.29 -32.67
C PHE A 536 -14.66 -22.29 -33.83
N ARG A 537 -15.18 -22.72 -35.00
CA ARG A 537 -15.47 -21.88 -36.18
C ARG A 537 -14.28 -21.04 -36.65
N THR A 538 -13.07 -21.55 -36.55
CA THR A 538 -11.86 -20.87 -37.00
C THR A 538 -11.47 -21.34 -38.43
N THR A 539 -10.78 -20.46 -39.15
CA THR A 539 -10.39 -20.73 -40.56
C THR A 539 -8.91 -20.55 -40.83
N GLY A 540 -8.08 -20.38 -39.78
CA GLY A 540 -6.65 -20.12 -39.94
C GLY A 540 -5.85 -20.47 -38.69
N ILE A 541 -4.54 -20.64 -38.86
CA ILE A 541 -3.55 -20.92 -37.81
C ILE A 541 -2.39 -19.91 -37.87
N PRO A 542 -1.76 -19.55 -36.73
CA PRO A 542 -2.19 -19.91 -35.39
C PRO A 542 -3.51 -19.24 -35.02
N CYS A 543 -4.27 -19.89 -34.16
CA CYS A 543 -5.49 -19.35 -33.57
C CYS A 543 -5.53 -19.79 -32.10
N SER A 544 -5.75 -18.85 -31.20
CA SER A 544 -5.72 -19.13 -29.78
C SER A 544 -7.03 -18.70 -29.11
N PHE A 545 -7.53 -19.54 -28.21
CA PHE A 545 -8.70 -19.29 -27.38
C PHE A 545 -8.28 -19.26 -25.90
N PHE A 546 -8.65 -18.21 -25.23
CA PHE A 546 -8.41 -18.02 -23.80
C PHE A 546 -9.72 -18.28 -23.05
N ILE A 547 -9.70 -19.25 -22.14
CA ILE A 547 -10.87 -19.76 -21.45
C ILE A 547 -10.66 -19.54 -19.95
N ASP A 548 -11.69 -19.02 -19.27
CA ASP A 548 -11.67 -18.75 -17.83
C ASP A 548 -11.86 -20.05 -16.99
N PRO A 549 -11.68 -20.00 -15.66
CA PRO A 549 -11.89 -21.14 -14.79
C PRO A 549 -13.32 -21.70 -14.81
N GLN A 550 -14.32 -20.91 -15.22
CA GLN A 550 -15.71 -21.33 -15.39
C GLN A 550 -15.94 -22.02 -16.74
N GLY A 551 -14.93 -21.97 -17.66
CA GLY A 551 -14.98 -22.56 -18.98
C GLY A 551 -15.61 -21.68 -20.04
N LYS A 552 -15.70 -20.39 -19.80
CA LYS A 552 -16.17 -19.42 -20.77
C LYS A 552 -15.02 -18.85 -21.59
N ILE A 553 -15.28 -18.56 -22.85
CA ILE A 553 -14.28 -17.95 -23.73
C ILE A 553 -14.14 -16.46 -23.39
N LYS A 554 -12.97 -16.08 -22.85
CA LYS A 554 -12.59 -14.68 -22.59
C LYS A 554 -12.19 -13.95 -23.86
N LEU A 555 -11.37 -14.60 -24.70
CA LEU A 555 -10.82 -14.01 -25.91
C LEU A 555 -10.50 -15.09 -26.92
N ALA A 556 -10.60 -14.75 -28.19
CA ALA A 556 -10.10 -15.55 -29.30
C ALA A 556 -9.28 -14.68 -30.25
N THR A 557 -8.12 -15.16 -30.68
CA THR A 557 -7.20 -14.42 -31.55
C THR A 557 -6.80 -15.25 -32.74
N SER A 558 -6.41 -14.64 -33.85
CA SER A 558 -5.72 -15.28 -34.94
C SER A 558 -4.38 -14.59 -35.19
N GLY A 559 -3.32 -15.38 -35.41
CA GLY A 559 -1.95 -14.92 -35.52
C GLY A 559 -1.18 -15.04 -34.21
N VAL A 560 0.09 -14.67 -34.21
CA VAL A 560 1.01 -14.81 -33.09
C VAL A 560 0.60 -13.87 -31.95
N VAL A 561 0.47 -14.39 -30.74
CA VAL A 561 0.23 -13.62 -29.51
C VAL A 561 1.54 -13.54 -28.72
N SER A 562 1.95 -12.35 -28.34
CA SER A 562 3.15 -12.16 -27.54
C SER A 562 2.93 -12.56 -26.08
N LEU A 563 4.00 -12.91 -25.37
CA LEU A 563 3.94 -13.23 -23.95
C LEU A 563 3.28 -12.10 -23.12
N LYS A 564 3.57 -10.85 -23.45
CA LYS A 564 2.97 -9.66 -22.79
C LYS A 564 1.45 -9.63 -22.98
N GLU A 565 0.97 -9.90 -24.20
CA GLU A 565 -0.47 -9.97 -24.50
C GLU A 565 -1.13 -11.14 -23.78
N ILE A 566 -0.51 -12.33 -23.78
CA ILE A 566 -1.02 -13.51 -23.07
C ILE A 566 -1.15 -13.22 -21.57
N LYS A 567 -0.10 -12.70 -20.95
CA LYS A 567 -0.11 -12.32 -19.52
C LYS A 567 -1.19 -11.29 -19.22
N ALA A 568 -1.42 -10.32 -20.11
CA ALA A 568 -2.47 -9.32 -19.97
C ALA A 568 -3.87 -9.95 -20.04
N ILE A 569 -4.12 -10.83 -21.01
CA ILE A 569 -5.39 -11.54 -21.17
C ILE A 569 -5.73 -12.38 -19.94
N LEU A 570 -4.75 -13.09 -19.38
CA LEU A 570 -4.94 -13.93 -18.20
C LEU A 570 -5.24 -13.14 -16.93
N LYS A 571 -4.80 -11.88 -16.84
CA LYS A 571 -5.04 -10.98 -15.70
C LYS A 571 -6.39 -10.25 -15.76
N THR A 572 -7.11 -10.29 -16.87
CA THR A 572 -8.46 -9.70 -16.98
C THR A 572 -9.48 -10.61 -16.29
N GLU A 573 -10.35 -10.01 -15.45
CA GLU A 573 -11.51 -10.68 -14.82
C GLU A 573 -12.64 -10.90 -15.84
#